data_bd2360c096a73ef4cafe01480a042108
#
_entry.id   bd2360c096a73ef4cafe01480a042108
#
_cell.length_a   1.000
_cell.length_b   1.000
_cell.length_c   1.000
_cell.angle_alpha   90.00
_cell.angle_beta   90.00
_cell.angle_gamma   90.00
#
_symmetry.space_group_name_H-M   'P 1'
#
loop_
_entity.id
_entity.type
_entity.pdbx_description
1 polymer ?
#
loop_
_entity_poly.entity_id
_entity_poly.type
_entity_poly.pdbx_seq_one_letter_code
_entity_poly.pdbx_strand_id
1 'polypeptide(L)'
;MYRLYLGNVPALSAIPLAAEVMAAAPQGARRAAWLAGRALLSHVCSPLPEIIYGEQGKPAFGGEQPLWFNLSHCGDNIALLLSDEGEVGCDIEVIRPRPSWPSLVSAFYSDGEQAEIAAEHPEHQLAAFWRIWTQKEAIVKQRGGGVWQMADIDSTQPTTHFIAHCQQNALSLAVCTPTPLNIQDIIVDISPQL
;
A
#
# COMPACT_ATOMS: atom_id res chain seq x y z
N MET A 1 13.29 11.70 -1.61
CA MET A 1 13.55 10.65 -0.56
C MET A 1 12.29 9.82 -0.35
N TYR A 2 12.43 8.49 -0.25
CA TYR A 2 11.33 7.57 0.06
C TYR A 2 11.59 6.83 1.37
N ARG A 3 10.53 6.56 2.14
CA ARG A 3 10.56 5.66 3.31
C ARG A 3 9.28 4.84 3.37
N LEU A 4 9.41 3.54 3.48
CA LEU A 4 8.31 2.59 3.62
C LEU A 4 8.31 2.02 5.05
N TYR A 5 7.43 2.55 5.88
CA TYR A 5 7.28 2.10 7.27
C TYR A 5 6.34 0.91 7.33
N LEU A 6 6.77 -0.16 7.98
CA LEU A 6 5.96 -1.34 8.25
C LEU A 6 5.63 -1.42 9.73
N GLY A 7 4.38 -1.73 10.04
CA GLY A 7 3.90 -1.81 11.41
C GLY A 7 2.82 -2.86 11.62
N ASN A 8 2.44 -3.03 12.88
CA ASN A 8 1.40 -3.95 13.30
C ASN A 8 0.14 -3.19 13.72
N VAL A 9 -1.01 -3.51 13.10
CA VAL A 9 -2.28 -2.81 13.33
C VAL A 9 -2.74 -2.90 14.79
N PRO A 10 -2.79 -4.09 15.46
CA PRO A 10 -3.09 -4.19 16.87
C PRO A 10 -2.24 -3.29 17.77
N ALA A 11 -0.91 -3.32 17.60
CA ALA A 11 0.01 -2.53 18.42
C ALA A 11 -0.19 -1.02 18.20
N LEU A 12 -0.22 -0.59 16.94
CA LEU A 12 -0.39 0.82 16.57
C LEU A 12 -1.76 1.38 16.98
N SER A 13 -2.83 0.60 16.83
CA SER A 13 -4.18 1.05 17.19
C SER A 13 -4.41 1.21 18.70
N ALA A 14 -3.53 0.64 19.52
CA ALA A 14 -3.54 0.78 20.98
C ALA A 14 -2.82 2.04 21.47
N ILE A 15 -2.06 2.73 20.61
CA ILE A 15 -1.34 3.96 20.96
C ILE A 15 -2.36 5.08 21.22
N PRO A 16 -2.26 5.79 22.38
CA PRO A 16 -3.11 6.96 22.65
C PRO A 16 -2.87 8.06 21.61
N LEU A 17 -3.95 8.53 21.00
CA LEU A 17 -3.94 9.67 20.08
C LEU A 17 -4.69 10.86 20.69
N ALA A 18 -4.51 12.04 20.11
CA ALA A 18 -5.24 13.24 20.51
C ALA A 18 -6.77 13.02 20.48
N ALA A 19 -7.49 13.66 21.39
CA ALA A 19 -8.94 13.45 21.56
C ALA A 19 -9.73 13.71 20.27
N GLU A 20 -9.33 14.70 19.49
CA GLU A 20 -9.95 15.05 18.21
C GLU A 20 -9.78 13.92 17.19
N VAL A 21 -8.59 13.30 17.14
CA VAL A 21 -8.30 12.15 16.26
C VAL A 21 -9.12 10.94 16.68
N MET A 22 -9.20 10.67 17.99
CA MET A 22 -10.00 9.58 18.53
C MET A 22 -11.49 9.75 18.24
N ALA A 23 -12.00 10.98 18.30
CA ALA A 23 -13.39 11.32 18.00
C ALA A 23 -13.74 11.18 16.50
N ALA A 24 -12.78 11.45 15.62
CA ALA A 24 -12.94 11.32 14.17
C ALA A 24 -12.84 9.87 13.66
N ALA A 25 -12.43 8.92 14.52
CA ALA A 25 -12.23 7.53 14.12
C ALA A 25 -13.56 6.85 13.72
N PRO A 26 -13.60 6.14 12.57
CA PRO A 26 -14.80 5.42 12.14
C PRO A 26 -15.19 4.34 13.16
N GLN A 27 -16.44 3.93 13.13
CA GLN A 27 -16.90 2.79 13.91
C GLN A 27 -16.77 1.47 13.12
N GLY A 28 -16.78 0.35 13.84
CA GLY A 28 -16.77 -0.98 13.23
C GLY A 28 -15.41 -1.45 12.74
N ALA A 29 -15.41 -2.35 11.75
CA ALA A 29 -14.24 -3.12 11.34
C ALA A 29 -13.05 -2.27 10.84
N ARG A 30 -13.30 -1.06 10.33
CA ARG A 30 -12.23 -0.17 9.82
C ARG A 30 -11.52 0.63 10.91
N ARG A 31 -12.04 0.64 12.15
CA ARG A 31 -11.53 1.48 13.23
C ARG A 31 -10.06 1.21 13.56
N ALA A 32 -9.70 -0.06 13.77
CA ALA A 32 -8.34 -0.43 14.17
C ALA A 32 -7.29 -0.01 13.12
N ALA A 33 -7.51 -0.35 11.84
CA ALA A 33 -6.61 0.03 10.76
C ALA A 33 -6.54 1.55 10.57
N TRP A 34 -7.64 2.26 10.76
CA TRP A 34 -7.66 3.73 10.68
C TRP A 34 -6.84 4.36 11.81
N LEU A 35 -7.02 3.91 13.06
CA LEU A 35 -6.24 4.37 14.22
C LEU A 35 -4.75 4.05 14.05
N ALA A 36 -4.43 2.83 13.61
CA ALA A 36 -3.06 2.44 13.31
C ALA A 36 -2.40 3.35 12.28
N GLY A 37 -3.12 3.70 11.20
CA GLY A 37 -2.64 4.64 10.20
C GLY A 37 -2.39 6.04 10.77
N ARG A 38 -3.23 6.53 11.67
CA ARG A 38 -3.03 7.83 12.34
C ARG A 38 -1.87 7.80 13.33
N ALA A 39 -1.72 6.72 14.10
CA ALA A 39 -0.59 6.53 15.00
C ALA A 39 0.74 6.51 14.23
N LEU A 40 0.77 5.76 13.11
CA LEU A 40 1.94 5.66 12.26
C LEU A 40 2.31 7.01 11.64
N LEU A 41 1.34 7.75 11.10
CA LEU A 41 1.56 9.10 10.57
C LEU A 41 2.05 10.07 11.65
N SER A 42 1.48 10.03 12.87
CA SER A 42 1.92 10.87 13.99
C SER A 42 3.33 10.53 14.48
N HIS A 43 3.75 9.26 14.34
CA HIS A 43 5.10 8.82 14.68
C HIS A 43 6.16 9.39 13.71
N VAL A 44 5.82 9.46 12.41
CA VAL A 44 6.78 9.89 11.37
C VAL A 44 6.69 11.38 11.04
N CYS A 45 5.58 12.04 11.36
CA CYS A 45 5.32 13.47 11.12
C CYS A 45 4.86 14.13 12.41
N SER A 46 5.72 14.94 13.04
CA SER A 46 5.37 15.69 14.25
C SER A 46 5.72 17.16 14.10
N PRO A 47 4.73 18.08 14.18
CA PRO A 47 3.29 17.82 14.30
C PRO A 47 2.70 17.15 13.06
N LEU A 48 1.63 16.35 13.26
CA LEU A 48 0.91 15.76 12.14
C LEU A 48 0.19 16.85 11.34
N PRO A 49 0.46 17.00 10.03
CA PRO A 49 -0.29 17.95 9.20
C PRO A 49 -1.77 17.58 9.11
N GLU A 50 -2.60 18.56 8.75
CA GLU A 50 -4.00 18.29 8.40
C GLU A 50 -4.09 17.22 7.31
N ILE A 51 -5.06 16.31 7.44
CA ILE A 51 -5.29 15.27 6.44
C ILE A 51 -6.59 15.58 5.71
N ILE A 52 -6.45 15.79 4.42
CA ILE A 52 -7.54 15.98 3.48
C ILE A 52 -7.78 14.70 2.66
N TYR A 53 -8.89 14.63 1.95
CA TYR A 53 -9.26 13.46 1.14
C TYR A 53 -9.56 13.88 -0.29
N GLY A 54 -8.98 13.18 -1.26
CA GLY A 54 -9.30 13.33 -2.67
C GLY A 54 -10.69 12.76 -3.02
N GLU A 55 -11.11 12.94 -4.25
CA GLU A 55 -12.44 12.54 -4.75
C GLU A 55 -12.75 11.05 -4.53
N GLN A 56 -11.76 10.18 -4.65
CA GLN A 56 -11.88 8.73 -4.43
C GLN A 56 -11.51 8.31 -3.00
N GLY A 57 -11.35 9.28 -2.08
CA GLY A 57 -11.04 9.01 -0.68
C GLY A 57 -9.57 8.74 -0.37
N LYS A 58 -8.64 8.97 -1.30
CA LYS A 58 -7.20 8.91 -1.01
C LYS A 58 -6.84 10.00 -0.02
N PRO A 59 -6.26 9.67 1.16
CA PRO A 59 -5.79 10.68 2.10
C PRO A 59 -4.51 11.36 1.59
N ALA A 60 -4.39 12.66 1.86
CA ALA A 60 -3.22 13.47 1.56
C ALA A 60 -2.98 14.48 2.68
N PHE A 61 -1.78 15.04 2.77
CA PHE A 61 -1.53 16.19 3.63
C PHE A 61 -2.14 17.45 3.02
N GLY A 62 -2.81 18.25 3.85
CA GLY A 62 -3.32 19.57 3.48
C GLY A 62 -2.21 20.62 3.45
N GLY A 63 -2.48 21.73 2.73
CA GLY A 63 -1.51 22.84 2.59
C GLY A 63 -0.45 22.62 1.51
N GLU A 64 0.48 23.56 1.42
CA GLU A 64 1.58 23.54 0.44
C GLU A 64 2.83 22.83 0.99
N GLN A 65 2.68 21.56 1.35
CA GLN A 65 3.82 20.78 1.85
C GLN A 65 4.35 19.87 0.73
N PRO A 66 5.67 19.87 0.47
CA PRO A 66 6.29 18.94 -0.49
C PRO A 66 6.45 17.56 0.17
N LEU A 67 5.36 17.00 0.64
CA LEU A 67 5.33 15.71 1.31
C LEU A 67 4.06 14.96 0.92
N TRP A 68 4.24 13.75 0.43
CA TRP A 68 3.17 12.86 0.00
C TRP A 68 3.23 11.55 0.76
N PHE A 69 2.09 10.92 0.93
CA PHE A 69 2.05 9.61 1.55
C PHE A 69 0.97 8.71 0.96
N ASN A 70 1.13 7.43 1.17
CA ASN A 70 0.09 6.44 0.92
C ASN A 70 0.10 5.37 2.00
N LEU A 71 -1.08 4.87 2.36
CA LEU A 71 -1.30 3.83 3.36
C LEU A 71 -1.93 2.60 2.72
N SER A 72 -1.50 1.43 3.16
CA SER A 72 -2.14 0.15 2.87
C SER A 72 -2.12 -0.74 4.10
N HIS A 73 -3.11 -1.63 4.23
CA HIS A 73 -3.15 -2.62 5.30
C HIS A 73 -3.78 -3.92 4.83
N CYS A 74 -3.28 -5.05 5.36
CA CYS A 74 -3.85 -6.37 5.15
C CYS A 74 -3.72 -7.20 6.42
N GLY A 75 -4.85 -7.64 6.99
CA GLY A 75 -4.87 -8.28 8.30
C GLY A 75 -4.27 -7.38 9.37
N ASP A 76 -3.29 -7.89 10.09
CA ASP A 76 -2.58 -7.17 11.16
C ASP A 76 -1.38 -6.34 10.65
N ASN A 77 -1.15 -6.29 9.36
CA ASN A 77 -0.02 -5.56 8.79
C ASN A 77 -0.47 -4.23 8.19
N ILE A 78 0.33 -3.18 8.37
CA ILE A 78 0.13 -1.87 7.78
C ILE A 78 1.44 -1.36 7.18
N ALA A 79 1.32 -0.69 6.04
CA ALA A 79 2.43 -0.02 5.37
C ALA A 79 2.09 1.46 5.16
N LEU A 80 3.06 2.33 5.41
CA LEU A 80 3.02 3.76 5.11
C LEU A 80 4.21 4.10 4.22
N LEU A 81 3.96 4.51 2.98
CA LEU A 81 4.98 5.08 2.11
C LEU A 81 4.95 6.60 2.22
N LEU A 82 6.10 7.18 2.52
CA LEU A 82 6.32 8.63 2.60
C LEU A 82 7.29 9.07 1.49
N SER A 83 7.01 10.21 0.86
CA SER A 83 7.80 10.78 -0.25
C SER A 83 7.87 12.29 -0.16
N ASP A 84 9.02 12.87 -0.54
CA ASP A 84 9.21 14.30 -0.82
C ASP A 84 9.45 14.57 -2.33
N GLU A 85 9.22 13.58 -3.19
CA GLU A 85 9.48 13.67 -4.64
C GLU A 85 8.21 13.69 -5.49
N GLY A 86 7.03 13.52 -4.86
CA GLY A 86 5.74 13.54 -5.55
C GLY A 86 4.78 12.43 -5.09
N GLU A 87 3.65 12.35 -5.77
CA GLU A 87 2.57 11.40 -5.49
C GLU A 87 3.04 9.94 -5.57
N VAL A 88 2.68 9.18 -4.58
CA VAL A 88 3.06 7.77 -4.43
C VAL A 88 1.87 6.86 -4.15
N GLY A 89 2.06 5.57 -4.39
CA GLY A 89 1.14 4.51 -4.00
C GLY A 89 1.90 3.33 -3.40
N CYS A 90 1.33 2.67 -2.42
CA CYS A 90 1.86 1.41 -1.88
C CYS A 90 0.75 0.41 -1.63
N ASP A 91 1.11 -0.85 -1.69
CA ASP A 91 0.22 -1.93 -1.30
C ASP A 91 0.97 -3.00 -0.50
N ILE A 92 0.26 -3.62 0.44
CA ILE A 92 0.72 -4.74 1.26
C ILE A 92 -0.34 -5.82 1.30
N GLU A 93 0.03 -7.05 0.97
CA GLU A 93 -0.86 -8.20 1.02
C GLU A 93 -0.18 -9.40 1.69
N VAL A 94 -0.98 -10.19 2.41
CA VAL A 94 -0.52 -11.49 2.93
C VAL A 94 -0.66 -12.53 1.83
N ILE A 95 0.44 -13.16 1.45
CA ILE A 95 0.45 -14.28 0.50
C ILE A 95 -0.24 -15.47 1.18
N ARG A 96 -1.46 -15.75 0.77
CA ARG A 96 -2.33 -16.79 1.33
C ARG A 96 -3.11 -17.49 0.23
N PRO A 97 -3.53 -18.73 0.44
CA PRO A 97 -4.46 -19.40 -0.45
C PRO A 97 -5.72 -18.56 -0.70
N ARG A 98 -6.09 -18.40 -1.96
CA ARG A 98 -7.30 -17.67 -2.38
C ARG A 98 -7.96 -18.47 -3.50
N PRO A 99 -8.91 -19.35 -3.20
CA PRO A 99 -9.48 -20.26 -4.21
C PRO A 99 -10.02 -19.57 -5.45
N SER A 100 -10.49 -18.33 -5.33
CA SER A 100 -11.02 -17.52 -6.43
C SER A 100 -9.95 -16.77 -7.25
N TRP A 101 -8.65 -16.93 -6.97
CA TRP A 101 -7.62 -16.16 -7.67
C TRP A 101 -7.62 -16.34 -9.20
N PRO A 102 -7.92 -17.52 -9.79
CA PRO A 102 -7.97 -17.66 -11.25
C PRO A 102 -9.08 -16.79 -11.88
N SER A 103 -10.22 -16.65 -11.21
CA SER A 103 -11.30 -15.79 -11.69
C SER A 103 -10.92 -14.29 -11.61
N LEU A 104 -10.14 -13.90 -10.60
CA LEU A 104 -9.62 -12.53 -10.47
C LEU A 104 -8.58 -12.23 -11.56
N VAL A 105 -7.73 -13.19 -11.89
CA VAL A 105 -6.79 -13.08 -13.01
C VAL A 105 -7.54 -12.83 -14.32
N SER A 106 -8.57 -13.62 -14.61
CA SER A 106 -9.39 -13.42 -15.81
C SER A 106 -10.12 -12.07 -15.85
N ALA A 107 -10.46 -11.51 -14.70
CA ALA A 107 -11.23 -10.27 -14.61
C ALA A 107 -10.36 -8.99 -14.61
N PHE A 108 -9.14 -9.06 -14.06
CA PHE A 108 -8.35 -7.87 -13.76
C PHE A 108 -6.95 -7.86 -14.38
N TYR A 109 -6.47 -8.96 -14.97
CA TYR A 109 -5.10 -9.07 -15.46
C TYR A 109 -5.06 -9.03 -16.98
N SER A 110 -4.05 -8.32 -17.51
CA SER A 110 -3.78 -8.29 -18.94
C SER A 110 -3.30 -9.65 -19.45
N ASP A 111 -3.34 -9.88 -20.75
CA ASP A 111 -2.82 -11.10 -21.37
C ASP A 111 -1.34 -11.33 -21.03
N GLY A 112 -0.55 -10.24 -20.95
CA GLY A 112 0.87 -10.29 -20.57
C GLY A 112 1.05 -10.76 -19.12
N GLU A 113 0.29 -10.21 -18.19
CA GLU A 113 0.30 -10.61 -16.78
C GLU A 113 -0.18 -12.04 -16.58
N GLN A 114 -1.20 -12.47 -17.34
CA GLN A 114 -1.67 -13.87 -17.33
C GLN A 114 -0.59 -14.83 -17.83
N ALA A 115 0.14 -14.43 -18.89
CA ALA A 115 1.24 -15.19 -19.43
C ALA A 115 2.42 -15.31 -18.45
N GLU A 116 2.72 -14.23 -17.69
CA GLU A 116 3.74 -14.28 -16.62
C GLU A 116 3.37 -15.31 -15.56
N ILE A 117 2.12 -15.31 -15.07
CA ILE A 117 1.68 -16.30 -14.08
C ILE A 117 1.74 -17.72 -14.64
N ALA A 118 1.29 -17.91 -15.88
CA ALA A 118 1.29 -19.22 -16.53
C ALA A 118 2.69 -19.80 -16.78
N ALA A 119 3.69 -18.92 -16.93
CA ALA A 119 5.09 -19.30 -17.10
C ALA A 119 5.75 -19.78 -15.79
N GLU A 120 5.19 -19.42 -14.65
CA GLU A 120 5.70 -19.84 -13.34
C GLU A 120 5.40 -21.32 -13.06
N HIS A 121 6.28 -21.96 -12.30
CA HIS A 121 5.99 -23.29 -11.76
C HIS A 121 4.70 -23.25 -10.92
N PRO A 122 3.83 -24.30 -10.97
CA PRO A 122 2.54 -24.28 -10.26
C PRO A 122 2.59 -23.87 -8.80
N GLU A 123 3.66 -24.22 -8.09
CA GLU A 123 3.89 -23.83 -6.68
C GLU A 123 4.12 -22.32 -6.50
N HIS A 124 4.55 -21.61 -7.55
CA HIS A 124 4.89 -20.18 -7.51
C HIS A 124 3.80 -19.29 -8.12
N GLN A 125 2.81 -19.85 -8.81
CA GLN A 125 1.76 -19.09 -9.48
C GLN A 125 0.95 -18.22 -8.51
N LEU A 126 0.67 -18.72 -7.30
CA LEU A 126 -0.03 -17.95 -6.28
C LEU A 126 0.81 -16.74 -5.80
N ALA A 127 2.11 -16.92 -5.67
CA ALA A 127 3.01 -15.81 -5.32
C ALA A 127 3.09 -14.78 -6.45
N ALA A 128 3.14 -15.23 -7.71
CA ALA A 128 3.09 -14.35 -8.88
C ALA A 128 1.75 -13.58 -8.96
N PHE A 129 0.63 -14.25 -8.68
CA PHE A 129 -0.66 -13.59 -8.56
C PHE A 129 -0.61 -12.45 -7.54
N TRP A 130 -0.16 -12.71 -6.32
CA TRP A 130 -0.08 -11.66 -5.28
C TRP A 130 0.90 -10.55 -5.63
N ARG A 131 2.03 -10.86 -6.26
CA ARG A 131 2.99 -9.87 -6.76
C ARG A 131 2.33 -8.89 -7.72
N ILE A 132 1.67 -9.39 -8.77
CA ILE A 132 1.01 -8.55 -9.77
C ILE A 132 -0.17 -7.78 -9.14
N TRP A 133 -0.95 -8.42 -8.25
CA TRP A 133 -2.02 -7.76 -7.52
C TRP A 133 -1.54 -6.52 -6.76
N THR A 134 -0.51 -6.69 -5.91
CA THR A 134 0.04 -5.58 -5.13
C THR A 134 0.66 -4.48 -6.01
N GLN A 135 1.29 -4.84 -7.12
CA GLN A 135 1.81 -3.86 -8.08
C GLN A 135 0.69 -3.02 -8.70
N LYS A 136 -0.39 -3.65 -9.16
CA LYS A 136 -1.55 -2.96 -9.74
C LYS A 136 -2.26 -2.08 -8.71
N GLU A 137 -2.46 -2.58 -7.49
CA GLU A 137 -3.02 -1.79 -6.39
C GLU A 137 -2.16 -0.58 -6.05
N ALA A 138 -0.83 -0.71 -6.01
CA ALA A 138 0.07 0.42 -5.78
C ALA A 138 -0.05 1.48 -6.89
N ILE A 139 -0.20 1.08 -8.16
CA ILE A 139 -0.43 2.00 -9.28
C ILE A 139 -1.77 2.72 -9.13
N VAL A 140 -2.86 1.98 -8.84
CA VAL A 140 -4.19 2.56 -8.63
C VAL A 140 -4.16 3.58 -7.49
N LYS A 141 -3.53 3.24 -6.37
CA LYS A 141 -3.41 4.12 -5.20
C LYS A 141 -2.55 5.35 -5.48
N GLN A 142 -1.49 5.22 -6.28
CA GLN A 142 -0.69 6.37 -6.72
C GLN A 142 -1.55 7.36 -7.50
N ARG A 143 -2.41 6.87 -8.40
CA ARG A 143 -3.33 7.70 -9.21
C ARG A 143 -4.53 8.24 -8.42
N GLY A 144 -4.72 7.80 -7.17
CA GLY A 144 -5.91 8.12 -6.38
C GLY A 144 -7.19 7.46 -6.88
N GLY A 145 -7.07 6.35 -7.59
CA GLY A 145 -8.18 5.61 -8.18
C GLY A 145 -8.81 4.55 -7.27
N GLY A 146 -9.80 3.84 -7.79
CA GLY A 146 -10.45 2.70 -7.14
C GLY A 146 -10.01 1.35 -7.71
N VAL A 147 -10.19 0.28 -6.95
CA VAL A 147 -9.77 -1.10 -7.30
C VAL A 147 -10.31 -1.58 -8.67
N TRP A 148 -11.47 -1.11 -9.09
CA TRP A 148 -12.07 -1.44 -10.39
C TRP A 148 -11.23 -0.98 -11.59
N GLN A 149 -10.33 0.01 -11.41
CA GLN A 149 -9.41 0.48 -12.46
C GLN A 149 -8.21 -0.45 -12.65
N MET A 150 -8.07 -1.50 -11.85
CA MET A 150 -7.00 -2.49 -12.04
C MET A 150 -7.07 -3.19 -13.40
N ALA A 151 -8.26 -3.37 -13.95
CA ALA A 151 -8.44 -3.97 -15.28
C ALA A 151 -7.82 -3.13 -16.41
N ASP A 152 -7.70 -1.81 -16.22
CA ASP A 152 -7.14 -0.88 -17.21
C ASP A 152 -5.60 -0.74 -17.08
N ILE A 153 -4.99 -1.44 -16.14
CA ILE A 153 -3.55 -1.40 -15.89
C ILE A 153 -2.91 -2.69 -16.41
N ASP A 154 -1.83 -2.52 -17.15
CA ASP A 154 -0.93 -3.60 -17.55
C ASP A 154 0.45 -3.33 -16.94
N SER A 155 0.83 -4.08 -15.91
CA SER A 155 2.10 -3.91 -15.19
C SER A 155 3.31 -4.38 -16.01
N THR A 156 3.09 -5.05 -17.14
CA THR A 156 4.14 -5.47 -18.07
C THR A 156 4.57 -4.37 -19.03
N GLN A 157 3.77 -3.29 -19.13
CA GLN A 157 4.04 -2.18 -20.03
C GLN A 157 4.81 -1.06 -19.34
N PRO A 158 5.65 -0.32 -20.09
CA PRO A 158 6.31 0.87 -19.57
C PRO A 158 5.30 1.89 -19.02
N THR A 159 5.58 2.45 -17.86
CA THR A 159 4.77 3.50 -17.25
C THR A 159 5.59 4.77 -17.04
N THR A 160 4.91 5.88 -16.77
CA THR A 160 5.56 7.16 -16.40
C THR A 160 6.08 7.14 -14.94
N HIS A 161 5.75 6.10 -14.19
CA HIS A 161 6.15 5.89 -12.80
C HIS A 161 6.92 4.58 -12.67
N PHE A 162 7.67 4.45 -11.60
CA PHE A 162 8.48 3.27 -11.32
C PHE A 162 7.76 2.39 -10.32
N ILE A 163 7.73 1.09 -10.59
CA ILE A 163 7.11 0.10 -9.73
C ILE A 163 8.22 -0.76 -9.16
N ALA A 164 8.30 -0.85 -7.84
CA ALA A 164 9.19 -1.76 -7.15
C ALA A 164 8.37 -2.71 -6.27
N HIS A 165 8.82 -3.95 -6.21
CA HIS A 165 8.18 -5.03 -5.44
C HIS A 165 9.22 -5.81 -4.67
N CYS A 166 8.86 -6.26 -3.46
CA CYS A 166 9.58 -7.31 -2.76
C CYS A 166 8.61 -8.25 -2.05
N GLN A 167 9.09 -9.43 -1.78
CA GLN A 167 8.46 -10.37 -0.86
C GLN A 167 9.28 -10.41 0.43
N GLN A 168 8.63 -10.18 1.55
CA GLN A 168 9.23 -10.28 2.87
C GLN A 168 8.42 -11.27 3.72
N ASN A 169 8.99 -12.43 3.98
CA ASN A 169 8.27 -13.55 4.59
C ASN A 169 7.01 -13.92 3.77
N ALA A 170 5.83 -13.86 4.39
CA ALA A 170 4.54 -14.11 3.75
C ALA A 170 3.87 -12.81 3.24
N LEU A 171 4.58 -11.68 3.19
CA LEU A 171 4.04 -10.41 2.72
C LEU A 171 4.53 -10.11 1.30
N SER A 172 3.60 -9.70 0.45
CA SER A 172 3.84 -9.08 -0.85
C SER A 172 3.75 -7.58 -0.68
N LEU A 173 4.79 -6.85 -1.04
CA LEU A 173 4.91 -5.39 -0.89
C LEU A 173 5.20 -4.76 -2.25
N ALA A 174 4.44 -3.74 -2.63
CA ALA A 174 4.74 -2.97 -3.83
C ALA A 174 4.61 -1.47 -3.58
N VAL A 175 5.41 -0.71 -4.31
CA VAL A 175 5.37 0.76 -4.33
C VAL A 175 5.36 1.27 -5.77
N CYS A 176 4.65 2.37 -5.99
CA CYS A 176 4.63 3.12 -7.25
C CYS A 176 5.10 4.55 -6.96
N THR A 177 6.19 4.98 -7.62
CA THR A 177 6.93 6.20 -7.27
C THR A 177 7.32 7.00 -8.53
N PRO A 178 7.51 8.34 -8.42
CA PRO A 178 7.97 9.19 -9.53
C PRO A 178 9.37 8.85 -10.06
N THR A 179 10.27 8.40 -9.19
CA THR A 179 11.65 8.07 -9.53
C THR A 179 12.00 6.64 -9.13
N PRO A 180 13.00 6.00 -9.80
CA PRO A 180 13.35 4.61 -9.51
C PRO A 180 13.96 4.46 -8.11
N LEU A 181 13.66 3.34 -7.46
CA LEU A 181 14.23 2.97 -6.17
C LEU A 181 14.37 1.45 -6.04
N ASN A 182 15.19 1.01 -5.09
CA ASN A 182 15.13 -0.36 -4.58
C ASN A 182 14.27 -0.37 -3.31
N ILE A 183 13.18 -1.11 -3.31
CA ILE A 183 12.22 -1.14 -2.20
C ILE A 183 12.85 -1.60 -0.89
N GLN A 184 13.85 -2.48 -0.92
CA GLN A 184 14.52 -2.98 0.28
C GLN A 184 15.33 -1.89 1.01
N ASP A 185 15.82 -0.89 0.28
CA ASP A 185 16.64 0.19 0.85
C ASP A 185 15.80 1.23 1.61
N ILE A 186 14.47 1.23 1.40
CA ILE A 186 13.56 2.21 2.01
C ILE A 186 12.69 1.64 3.12
N ILE A 187 12.74 0.33 3.37
CA ILE A 187 11.92 -0.33 4.41
C ILE A 187 12.44 0.04 5.80
N VAL A 188 11.52 0.48 6.65
CA VAL A 188 11.72 0.75 8.08
C VAL A 188 10.72 -0.05 8.88
N ASP A 189 11.15 -1.09 9.57
CA ASP A 189 10.30 -1.87 10.46
C ASP A 189 10.23 -1.18 11.83
N ILE A 190 9.04 -0.75 12.23
CA ILE A 190 8.82 -0.06 13.51
C ILE A 190 8.16 -0.97 14.56
N SER A 191 7.81 -2.20 14.20
CA SER A 191 7.11 -3.13 15.11
C SER A 191 7.83 -3.40 16.43
N PRO A 192 9.18 -3.44 16.49
CA PRO A 192 9.91 -3.63 17.75
C PRO A 192 10.08 -2.36 18.60
N GLN A 193 9.70 -1.19 18.08
CA GLN A 193 9.99 0.12 18.71
C GLN A 193 8.79 0.73 19.42
N LEU A 194 7.64 0.02 19.46
CA LEU A 194 6.36 0.50 19.99
C LEU A 194 5.94 -0.27 21.24
#